data_3d56ddaa704537af7c5257a52d4d0d20
#
_entry.id   3d56ddaa704537af7c5257a52d4d0d20
#
_cell.length_a   1.000
_cell.length_b   1.000
_cell.length_c   1.000
_cell.angle_alpha   90.00
_cell.angle_beta   90.00
_cell.angle_gamma   90.00
#
_symmetry.space_group_name_H-M   'P 1'
#
loop_
_entity.id
_entity.type
_entity.pdbx_description
1 polymer ?
#
loop_
_entity_poly.entity_id
_entity_poly.type
_entity_poly.pdbx_seq_one_letter_code
_entity_poly.pdbx_strand_id
1 'polypeptide(L)'
;SFSFAFGWFFVGLYWIANAFLVKSGFYIFLMPLAAALLPLFLSLTWCVAFLFAKLISTKIGEIHINITILLSIFEYLRGKLLNFPWLMPGSFFASDEVLIQGFSFIGSYSMNLVFLIITILPILIIKHKKLSILPIFLLLTPTVFLFIISYDRYSTKSIPSYNENH
;
A
#
# COMPACT_ATOMS: atom_id res chain seq x y z
N SER A 1 4.35 -5.13 -15.86
CA SER A 1 4.68 -4.75 -14.46
C SER A 1 5.26 -3.35 -14.36
N PHE A 2 6.32 -3.01 -15.15
CA PHE A 2 6.95 -1.68 -15.10
C PHE A 2 5.94 -0.55 -15.39
N SER A 3 5.20 -0.63 -16.50
CA SER A 3 4.22 0.40 -16.87
C SER A 3 3.16 0.64 -15.81
N PHE A 4 2.72 -0.41 -15.13
CA PHE A 4 1.78 -0.30 -14.01
C PHE A 4 2.42 0.43 -12.81
N ALA A 5 3.61 0.02 -12.39
CA ALA A 5 4.33 0.65 -11.30
C ALA A 5 4.64 2.12 -11.60
N PHE A 6 5.12 2.40 -12.81
CA PHE A 6 5.39 3.77 -13.25
C PHE A 6 4.14 4.63 -13.25
N GLY A 7 3.04 4.14 -13.82
CA GLY A 7 1.75 4.85 -13.81
C GLY A 7 1.25 5.14 -12.40
N TRP A 8 1.36 4.16 -11.50
CA TRP A 8 0.99 4.33 -10.10
C TRP A 8 1.74 5.47 -9.43
N PHE A 9 3.08 5.45 -9.51
CA PHE A 9 3.90 6.49 -8.90
C PHE A 9 3.79 7.82 -9.64
N PHE A 10 3.67 7.82 -10.95
CA PHE A 10 3.54 9.04 -11.74
C PHE A 10 2.26 9.80 -11.39
N VAL A 11 1.12 9.12 -11.35
CA VAL A 11 -0.17 9.74 -10.99
C VAL A 11 -0.18 10.15 -9.52
N GLY A 12 0.31 9.29 -8.63
CA GLY A 12 0.28 9.55 -7.19
C GLY A 12 1.25 10.64 -6.73
N LEU A 13 2.35 10.87 -7.46
CA LEU A 13 3.37 11.88 -7.13
C LEU A 13 3.27 13.14 -7.99
N TYR A 14 2.28 13.24 -8.85
CA TYR A 14 2.08 14.41 -9.72
C TYR A 14 2.12 15.75 -8.96
N TRP A 15 1.57 15.78 -7.75
CA TRP A 15 1.54 16.98 -6.91
C TRP A 15 2.93 17.52 -6.56
N ILE A 16 3.99 16.68 -6.58
CA ILE A 16 5.37 17.11 -6.33
C ILE A 16 5.82 18.13 -7.39
N ALA A 17 5.33 18.02 -8.61
CA ALA A 17 5.60 18.98 -9.68
C ALA A 17 5.20 20.41 -9.25
N ASN A 18 4.11 20.57 -8.50
CA ASN A 18 3.64 21.87 -8.04
C ASN A 18 4.63 22.56 -7.07
N ALA A 19 5.44 21.77 -6.35
CA ALA A 19 6.46 22.34 -5.46
C ALA A 19 7.53 23.15 -6.21
N PHE A 20 7.81 22.80 -7.47
CA PHE A 20 8.75 23.52 -8.34
C PHE A 20 8.18 24.83 -8.89
N LEU A 21 6.86 24.98 -8.92
CA LEU A 21 6.19 26.21 -9.37
C LEU A 21 6.24 27.32 -8.30
N VAL A 22 6.42 26.95 -7.04
CA VAL A 22 6.49 27.92 -5.92
C VAL A 22 7.78 28.75 -5.98
N LYS A 23 8.88 28.15 -6.45
CA LYS A 23 10.16 28.85 -6.65
C LYS A 23 10.30 29.18 -8.14
N SER A 24 10.13 30.45 -8.50
CA SER A 24 10.35 30.95 -9.86
C SER A 24 11.83 30.83 -10.28
N GLY A 25 12.10 30.76 -11.59
CA GLY A 25 13.44 30.73 -12.18
C GLY A 25 13.87 29.34 -12.66
N PHE A 26 15.15 29.02 -12.48
CA PHE A 26 15.77 27.78 -13.01
C PHE A 26 15.07 26.49 -12.56
N TYR A 27 14.43 26.49 -11.38
CA TYR A 27 13.74 25.32 -10.83
C TYR A 27 12.57 24.83 -11.70
N ILE A 28 11.94 25.70 -12.49
CA ILE A 28 10.85 25.34 -13.41
C ILE A 28 11.34 24.34 -14.48
N PHE A 29 12.57 24.50 -14.94
CA PHE A 29 13.15 23.55 -15.93
C PHE A 29 13.45 22.16 -15.35
N LEU A 30 13.65 22.07 -14.02
CA LEU A 30 13.84 20.80 -13.33
C LEU A 30 12.52 20.07 -13.03
N MET A 31 11.38 20.76 -13.10
CA MET A 31 10.07 20.20 -12.80
C MET A 31 9.74 18.93 -13.63
N PRO A 32 9.80 18.94 -14.99
CA PRO A 32 9.48 17.75 -15.76
C PRO A 32 10.44 16.60 -15.50
N LEU A 33 11.72 16.91 -15.24
CA LEU A 33 12.72 15.92 -14.91
C LEU A 33 12.44 15.25 -13.57
N ALA A 34 12.15 16.03 -12.53
CA ALA A 34 11.82 15.52 -11.20
C ALA A 34 10.50 14.73 -11.21
N ALA A 35 9.48 15.24 -11.92
CA ALA A 35 8.19 14.59 -12.06
C ALA A 35 8.26 13.23 -12.79
N ALA A 36 9.26 13.02 -13.66
CA ALA A 36 9.44 11.76 -14.37
C ALA A 36 10.45 10.83 -13.68
N LEU A 37 11.60 11.34 -13.21
CA LEU A 37 12.68 10.52 -12.66
C LEU A 37 12.29 9.89 -11.32
N LEU A 38 11.57 10.61 -10.44
CA LEU A 38 11.19 10.08 -9.15
C LEU A 38 10.24 8.88 -9.27
N PRO A 39 9.12 8.96 -10.03
CA PRO A 39 8.29 7.79 -10.32
C PRO A 39 9.04 6.65 -11.01
N LEU A 40 9.94 6.97 -11.94
CA LEU A 40 10.75 5.98 -12.64
C LEU A 40 11.63 5.22 -11.64
N PHE A 41 12.35 5.92 -10.77
CA PHE A 41 13.20 5.31 -9.75
C PHE A 41 12.39 4.44 -8.78
N LEU A 42 11.25 4.95 -8.29
CA LEU A 42 10.39 4.19 -7.39
C LEU A 42 9.76 2.96 -8.06
N SER A 43 9.43 3.03 -9.34
CA SER A 43 8.88 1.90 -10.09
C SER A 43 9.88 0.76 -10.27
N LEU A 44 11.19 1.05 -10.27
CA LEU A 44 12.22 0.02 -10.30
C LEU A 44 12.17 -0.89 -9.07
N THR A 45 11.84 -0.37 -7.89
CA THR A 45 11.70 -1.19 -6.68
C THR A 45 10.61 -2.25 -6.83
N TRP A 46 9.47 -1.89 -7.42
CA TRP A 46 8.40 -2.84 -7.72
C TRP A 46 8.78 -3.82 -8.82
N CYS A 47 9.49 -3.35 -9.85
CA CYS A 47 9.98 -4.25 -10.90
C CYS A 47 10.91 -5.32 -10.36
N VAL A 48 11.81 -4.94 -9.46
CA VAL A 48 12.71 -5.90 -8.80
C VAL A 48 11.91 -6.89 -7.95
N ALA A 49 10.92 -6.42 -7.17
CA ALA A 49 10.02 -7.28 -6.41
C ALA A 49 9.29 -8.31 -7.31
N PHE A 50 8.70 -7.86 -8.44
CA PHE A 50 8.03 -8.72 -9.40
C PHE A 50 8.99 -9.70 -10.09
N LEU A 51 10.22 -9.26 -10.39
CA LEU A 51 11.23 -10.14 -10.98
C LEU A 51 11.60 -11.27 -10.01
N PHE A 52 11.90 -10.94 -8.76
CA PHE A 52 12.21 -11.95 -7.74
C PHE A 52 11.02 -12.88 -7.49
N ALA A 53 9.79 -12.35 -7.44
CA ALA A 53 8.60 -13.18 -7.32
C ALA A 53 8.50 -14.20 -8.46
N LYS A 54 8.77 -13.77 -9.69
CA LYS A 54 8.77 -14.66 -10.86
C LYS A 54 9.89 -15.70 -10.79
N LEU A 55 11.09 -15.31 -10.35
CA LEU A 55 12.24 -16.25 -10.26
C LEU A 55 12.04 -17.33 -9.20
N ILE A 56 11.43 -16.99 -8.06
CA ILE A 56 11.21 -17.92 -6.96
C ILE A 56 9.99 -18.82 -7.21
N SER A 57 9.03 -18.37 -8.02
CA SER A 57 7.79 -19.12 -8.25
C SER A 57 8.02 -20.28 -9.20
N THR A 58 7.81 -21.51 -8.71
CA THR A 58 7.89 -22.74 -9.50
C THR A 58 6.57 -23.05 -10.19
N LYS A 59 5.45 -22.67 -9.58
CA LYS A 59 4.09 -22.87 -10.10
C LYS A 59 3.38 -21.53 -10.31
N ILE A 60 2.54 -21.49 -11.35
CA ILE A 60 1.76 -20.28 -11.68
C ILE A 60 0.85 -19.82 -10.52
N GLY A 61 0.42 -20.73 -9.63
CA GLY A 61 -0.38 -20.39 -8.45
C GLY A 61 0.41 -19.64 -7.38
N GLU A 62 1.68 -19.95 -7.24
CA GLU A 62 2.56 -19.37 -6.20
C GLU A 62 2.99 -17.94 -6.50
N ILE A 63 3.00 -17.55 -7.78
CA ILE A 63 3.50 -16.23 -8.20
C ILE A 63 2.74 -15.08 -7.53
N HIS A 64 1.43 -15.23 -7.35
CA HIS A 64 0.60 -14.17 -6.75
C HIS A 64 0.93 -13.99 -5.26
N ILE A 65 1.14 -15.09 -4.53
CA ILE A 65 1.52 -15.07 -3.12
C ILE A 65 2.92 -14.48 -2.98
N ASN A 66 3.87 -14.91 -3.82
CA ASN A 66 5.24 -14.41 -3.81
C ASN A 66 5.30 -12.92 -4.17
N ILE A 67 4.46 -12.43 -5.11
CA ILE A 67 4.34 -11.01 -5.41
C ILE A 67 3.88 -10.25 -4.15
N THR A 68 2.85 -10.72 -3.46
CA THR A 68 2.32 -10.06 -2.26
C THR A 68 3.40 -9.94 -1.17
N ILE A 69 4.11 -11.03 -0.89
CA ILE A 69 5.16 -11.06 0.12
C ILE A 69 6.33 -10.15 -0.28
N LEU A 70 6.85 -10.32 -1.49
CA LEU A 70 8.01 -9.57 -1.94
C LEU A 70 7.70 -8.07 -2.11
N LEU A 71 6.52 -7.73 -2.63
CA LEU A 71 6.12 -6.33 -2.73
C LEU A 71 6.05 -5.69 -1.34
N SER A 72 5.50 -6.37 -0.33
CA SER A 72 5.49 -5.87 1.05
C SER A 72 6.89 -5.68 1.62
N ILE A 73 7.80 -6.62 1.36
CA ILE A 73 9.21 -6.53 1.78
C ILE A 73 9.90 -5.33 1.09
N PHE A 74 9.73 -5.19 -0.22
CA PHE A 74 10.34 -4.09 -0.97
C PHE A 74 9.78 -2.72 -0.59
N GLU A 75 8.48 -2.63 -0.26
CA GLU A 75 7.88 -1.41 0.29
C GLU A 75 8.49 -1.05 1.66
N TYR A 76 8.68 -2.04 2.53
CA TYR A 76 9.36 -1.84 3.80
C TYR A 76 10.80 -1.37 3.61
N LEU A 77 11.57 -2.04 2.75
CA LEU A 77 12.95 -1.67 2.43
C LEU A 77 13.03 -0.26 1.82
N ARG A 78 12.14 0.05 0.89
CA ARG A 78 12.04 1.38 0.28
C ARG A 78 11.82 2.46 1.34
N GLY A 79 10.86 2.24 2.25
CA GLY A 79 10.57 3.18 3.33
C GLY A 79 11.74 3.35 4.30
N LYS A 80 12.49 2.29 4.60
CA LYS A 80 13.64 2.34 5.51
C LYS A 80 14.92 2.87 4.88
N LEU A 81 15.23 2.46 3.64
CA LEU A 81 16.48 2.83 2.97
C LEU A 81 16.40 4.23 2.34
N LEU A 82 15.27 4.56 1.73
CA LEU A 82 15.09 5.82 1.04
C LEU A 82 14.40 6.89 1.90
N ASN A 83 13.94 6.53 3.10
CA ASN A 83 13.10 7.39 3.96
C ASN A 83 11.88 7.98 3.20
N PHE A 84 11.36 7.23 2.23
CA PHE A 84 10.28 7.66 1.35
C PHE A 84 9.13 6.62 1.34
N PRO A 85 8.32 6.55 2.42
CA PRO A 85 7.22 5.58 2.55
C PRO A 85 5.92 6.02 1.84
N TRP A 86 5.99 6.92 0.87
CA TRP A 86 4.83 7.48 0.18
C TRP A 86 4.23 6.49 -0.82
N LEU A 87 2.90 6.57 -0.99
CA LEU A 87 2.12 5.80 -1.97
C LEU A 87 2.26 4.28 -1.83
N MET A 88 2.39 3.78 -0.61
CA MET A 88 2.18 2.35 -0.37
C MET A 88 0.73 1.99 -0.73
N PRO A 89 0.47 0.85 -1.39
CA PRO A 89 -0.89 0.43 -1.72
C PRO A 89 -1.86 0.46 -0.53
N GLY A 90 -1.41 0.06 0.65
CA GLY A 90 -2.21 0.09 1.88
C GLY A 90 -2.59 1.48 2.37
N SER A 91 -1.99 2.56 1.86
CA SER A 91 -2.36 3.93 2.23
C SER A 91 -3.79 4.30 1.85
N PHE A 92 -4.44 3.55 0.94
CA PHE A 92 -5.87 3.69 0.67
C PHE A 92 -6.76 3.49 1.89
N PHE A 93 -6.34 2.66 2.84
CA PHE A 93 -7.08 2.48 4.08
C PHE A 93 -7.11 3.74 4.96
N ALA A 94 -6.20 4.68 4.74
CA ALA A 94 -6.18 5.94 5.48
C ALA A 94 -7.29 6.91 5.06
N SER A 95 -7.97 6.67 3.94
CA SER A 95 -9.12 7.48 3.50
C SER A 95 -10.42 7.14 4.23
N ASP A 96 -10.47 6.01 4.94
CA ASP A 96 -11.64 5.56 5.70
C ASP A 96 -11.43 5.77 7.20
N GLU A 97 -12.42 6.34 7.88
CA GLU A 97 -12.34 6.75 9.28
C GLU A 97 -12.18 5.56 10.25
N VAL A 98 -12.71 4.40 9.89
CA VAL A 98 -12.59 3.17 10.67
C VAL A 98 -11.23 2.52 10.41
N LEU A 99 -10.87 2.34 9.14
CA LEU A 99 -9.65 1.62 8.75
C LEU A 99 -8.38 2.37 9.13
N ILE A 100 -8.42 3.72 9.18
CA ILE A 100 -7.29 4.53 9.64
C ILE A 100 -6.88 4.19 11.08
N GLN A 101 -7.82 3.75 11.92
CA GLN A 101 -7.51 3.34 13.30
C GLN A 101 -6.59 2.12 13.33
N GLY A 102 -6.65 1.24 12.33
CA GLY A 102 -5.78 0.07 12.19
C GLY A 102 -4.29 0.43 12.12
N PHE A 103 -3.95 1.59 11.54
CA PHE A 103 -2.56 2.05 11.47
C PHE A 103 -1.94 2.28 12.85
N SER A 104 -2.76 2.66 13.84
CA SER A 104 -2.29 2.87 15.20
C SER A 104 -1.98 1.57 15.95
N PHE A 105 -2.54 0.42 15.52
CA PHE A 105 -2.31 -0.87 16.14
C PHE A 105 -1.12 -1.62 15.55
N ILE A 106 -1.06 -1.71 14.22
CA ILE A 106 -0.08 -2.56 13.54
C ILE A 106 0.91 -1.76 12.68
N GLY A 107 0.72 -0.45 12.56
CA GLY A 107 1.58 0.41 11.77
C GLY A 107 1.33 0.35 10.26
N SER A 108 1.95 1.27 9.52
CA SER A 108 1.69 1.46 8.08
C SER A 108 2.15 0.28 7.21
N TYR A 109 3.28 -0.32 7.51
CA TYR A 109 3.80 -1.44 6.71
C TYR A 109 2.96 -2.71 6.86
N SER A 110 2.47 -2.97 8.06
CA SER A 110 1.58 -4.12 8.31
C SER A 110 0.21 -3.89 7.67
N MET A 111 -0.32 -2.66 7.73
CA MET A 111 -1.56 -2.30 7.00
C MET A 111 -1.39 -2.44 5.49
N ASN A 112 -0.21 -2.12 4.95
CA ASN A 112 0.10 -2.36 3.54
C ASN A 112 0.08 -3.85 3.19
N LEU A 113 0.65 -4.71 4.03
CA LEU A 113 0.59 -6.16 3.85
C LEU A 113 -0.85 -6.67 3.87
N VAL A 114 -1.67 -6.21 4.82
CA VAL A 114 -3.10 -6.56 4.92
C VAL A 114 -3.84 -6.16 3.65
N PHE A 115 -3.62 -4.95 3.14
CA PHE A 115 -4.20 -4.50 1.88
C PHE A 115 -3.84 -5.42 0.71
N LEU A 116 -2.55 -5.75 0.56
CA LEU A 116 -2.07 -6.62 -0.50
C LEU A 116 -2.64 -8.05 -0.39
N ILE A 117 -2.81 -8.57 0.83
CA ILE A 117 -3.47 -9.86 1.06
C ILE A 117 -4.93 -9.80 0.60
N ILE A 118 -5.68 -8.77 0.97
CA ILE A 118 -7.08 -8.61 0.57
C ILE A 118 -7.21 -8.55 -0.96
N THR A 119 -6.32 -7.82 -1.63
CA THR A 119 -6.38 -7.67 -3.09
C THR A 119 -6.06 -8.96 -3.85
N ILE A 120 -5.28 -9.88 -3.28
CA ILE A 120 -4.96 -11.15 -3.92
C ILE A 120 -6.04 -12.23 -3.70
N LEU A 121 -6.84 -12.14 -2.64
CA LEU A 121 -7.86 -13.13 -2.28
C LEU A 121 -8.80 -13.51 -3.44
N PRO A 122 -9.39 -12.56 -4.18
CA PRO A 122 -10.26 -12.89 -5.30
C PRO A 122 -9.57 -13.75 -6.37
N ILE A 123 -8.31 -13.44 -6.65
CA ILE A 123 -7.50 -14.17 -7.65
C ILE A 123 -7.26 -15.61 -7.18
N LEU A 124 -6.94 -15.82 -5.90
CA LEU A 124 -6.72 -17.13 -5.33
C LEU A 124 -8.00 -17.96 -5.34
N ILE A 125 -9.15 -17.38 -5.03
CA ILE A 125 -10.45 -18.06 -5.03
C ILE A 125 -10.83 -18.51 -6.44
N ILE A 126 -10.68 -17.66 -7.44
CA ILE A 126 -11.05 -17.95 -8.83
C ILE A 126 -10.15 -19.04 -9.43
N LYS A 127 -8.85 -18.95 -9.17
CA LYS A 127 -7.85 -19.79 -9.82
C LYS A 127 -7.77 -21.19 -9.23
N HIS A 128 -7.98 -21.32 -7.94
CA HIS A 128 -7.90 -22.58 -7.24
C HIS A 128 -9.31 -23.11 -6.90
N LYS A 129 -9.97 -23.80 -7.87
CA LYS A 129 -11.27 -24.46 -7.67
C LYS A 129 -11.29 -25.45 -6.47
N LYS A 130 -10.14 -25.85 -5.95
CA LYS A 130 -9.94 -26.71 -4.78
C LYS A 130 -9.21 -26.00 -3.64
N LEU A 131 -9.27 -24.65 -3.59
CA LEU A 131 -8.66 -23.96 -2.45
C LEU A 131 -9.41 -24.43 -1.18
N SER A 132 -8.70 -25.09 -0.29
CA SER A 132 -9.29 -25.43 1.01
C SER A 132 -9.74 -24.13 1.69
N ILE A 133 -10.87 -24.15 2.34
CA ILE A 133 -11.46 -22.99 3.05
C ILE A 133 -10.46 -22.44 4.10
N LEU A 134 -9.58 -23.31 4.60
CA LEU A 134 -8.62 -22.99 5.65
C LEU A 134 -7.68 -21.81 5.34
N PRO A 135 -6.95 -21.73 4.20
CA PRO A 135 -6.09 -20.57 3.92
C PRO A 135 -6.89 -19.28 3.70
N ILE A 136 -8.10 -19.36 3.14
CA ILE A 136 -8.98 -18.19 3.03
C ILE A 136 -9.35 -17.69 4.42
N PHE A 137 -9.74 -18.59 5.30
CA PHE A 137 -10.09 -18.26 6.68
C PHE A 137 -8.90 -17.68 7.43
N LEU A 138 -7.69 -18.28 7.32
CA LEU A 138 -6.47 -17.77 7.95
C LEU A 138 -6.07 -16.36 7.46
N LEU A 139 -6.35 -16.02 6.20
CA LEU A 139 -6.07 -14.71 5.65
C LEU A 139 -7.14 -13.68 6.02
N LEU A 140 -8.40 -14.08 6.15
CA LEU A 140 -9.50 -13.19 6.48
C LEU A 140 -9.61 -12.90 7.99
N THR A 141 -9.29 -13.85 8.86
CA THR A 141 -9.41 -13.67 10.32
C THR A 141 -8.64 -12.46 10.83
N PRO A 142 -7.36 -12.23 10.50
CA PRO A 142 -6.65 -11.05 11.00
C PRO A 142 -7.23 -9.75 10.44
N THR A 143 -7.76 -9.76 9.20
CA THR A 143 -8.37 -8.55 8.61
C THR A 143 -9.69 -8.21 9.27
N VAL A 144 -10.53 -9.21 9.54
CA VAL A 144 -11.81 -9.02 10.25
C VAL A 144 -11.54 -8.57 11.69
N PHE A 145 -10.57 -9.18 12.36
CA PHE A 145 -10.18 -8.80 13.72
C PHE A 145 -9.72 -7.34 13.79
N LEU A 146 -8.86 -6.93 12.85
CA LEU A 146 -8.41 -5.54 12.76
C LEU A 146 -9.58 -4.58 12.51
N PHE A 147 -10.53 -4.96 11.65
CA PHE A 147 -11.71 -4.14 11.40
C PHE A 147 -12.55 -3.98 12.66
N ILE A 148 -12.79 -5.05 13.41
CA ILE A 148 -13.56 -5.01 14.66
C ILE A 148 -12.90 -4.09 15.68
N ILE A 149 -11.60 -4.22 15.91
CA ILE A 149 -10.85 -3.37 16.85
C ILE A 149 -10.86 -1.90 16.36
N SER A 150 -10.68 -1.67 15.07
CA SER A 150 -10.69 -0.32 14.49
C SER A 150 -12.07 0.33 14.67
N TYR A 151 -13.14 -0.43 14.48
CA TYR A 151 -14.50 0.03 14.65
C TYR A 151 -14.83 0.34 16.12
N ASP A 152 -14.44 -0.52 17.04
CA ASP A 152 -14.61 -0.30 18.49
C ASP A 152 -13.92 1.00 18.93
N ARG A 153 -12.71 1.22 18.46
CA ARG A 153 -11.97 2.44 18.77
C ARG A 153 -12.58 3.69 18.14
N TYR A 154 -13.11 3.58 16.92
CA TYR A 154 -13.81 4.68 16.26
C TYR A 154 -15.07 5.05 17.07
N SER A 155 -15.88 4.07 17.46
CA SER A 155 -17.11 4.29 18.21
C SER A 155 -16.87 4.89 19.61
N THR A 156 -15.75 4.51 20.24
CA THR A 156 -15.39 5.03 21.59
C THR A 156 -14.86 6.46 21.55
N LYS A 157 -14.22 6.87 20.44
CA LYS A 157 -13.69 8.24 20.28
C LYS A 157 -14.71 9.26 19.77
N SER A 158 -15.81 8.81 19.19
CA SER A 158 -16.81 9.67 18.56
C SER A 158 -17.73 10.43 19.54
N ILE A 159 -17.44 10.44 20.86
CA ILE A 159 -18.16 11.23 21.83
C ILE A 159 -17.18 12.10 22.65
N PRO A 160 -16.74 13.25 22.15
CA PRO A 160 -16.51 14.36 23.04
C PRO A 160 -17.89 14.89 23.41
N SER A 161 -18.35 14.63 24.63
CA SER A 161 -19.44 15.42 25.22
C SER A 161 -18.94 16.86 25.31
N TYR A 162 -19.24 17.65 24.29
CA TYR A 162 -19.13 19.09 24.42
C TYR A 162 -20.23 19.50 25.40
N ASN A 163 -19.88 19.60 26.67
CA ASN A 163 -20.72 20.27 27.66
C ASN A 163 -20.78 21.74 27.26
N GLU A 164 -21.84 22.13 26.58
CA GLU A 164 -22.29 23.50 26.47
C GLU A 164 -22.78 23.96 27.87
N ASN A 165 -21.85 24.31 28.74
CA ASN A 165 -22.12 25.08 29.94
C ASN A 165 -21.09 26.22 29.99
N HIS A 166 -21.40 27.31 29.26
CA HIS A 166 -21.02 28.68 29.63
C HIS A 166 -22.05 29.64 29.07
#